data_bd2cee5e033360122161cde13d899d7f
#
_entry.id   bd2cee5e033360122161cde13d899d7f
#
_cell.length_a   1.000
_cell.length_b   1.000
_cell.length_c   1.000
_cell.angle_alpha   90.00
_cell.angle_beta   90.00
_cell.angle_gamma   90.00
#
_symmetry.space_group_name_H-M   'P 1'
#
loop_
_entity.id
_entity.type
_entity.pdbx_description
1 polymer ?
#
loop_
_entity_poly.entity_id
_entity_poly.type
_entity_poly.pdbx_seq_one_letter_code
_entity_poly.pdbx_strand_id
1 'polypeptide(L)'
;NPAKMGEDLGQYLVDHVAEVKAFNVVKGFLNLVIADGFYLNFFNGIKDDNTFGFVKELDDKAVMVEYSSPNTNKPLHLGHVRNVLLGFSVAEILKASGKKVYKTQIINDRGIHICKSMLAWRRFGNGETPESTGLKGDKLVGNYYVKFDQVYKSEIAELISKGLSEEEAKK
;
A
#
# COMPACT_ATOMS: atom_id res chain seq x y z
N ASN A 1 -18.30 39.82 -28.16
CA ASN A 1 -18.99 38.54 -28.22
C ASN A 1 -17.96 37.41 -28.05
N PRO A 2 -18.03 36.60 -26.99
CA PRO A 2 -17.05 35.53 -26.73
C PRO A 2 -16.95 34.51 -27.86
N ALA A 3 -18.04 34.17 -28.52
CA ALA A 3 -18.03 33.22 -29.64
C ALA A 3 -17.21 33.75 -30.82
N LYS A 4 -17.43 35.04 -31.20
CA LYS A 4 -16.64 35.64 -32.29
C LYS A 4 -15.17 35.75 -31.94
N MET A 5 -14.84 36.12 -30.71
CA MET A 5 -13.44 36.18 -30.26
C MET A 5 -12.79 34.79 -30.29
N GLY A 6 -13.54 33.75 -29.92
CA GLY A 6 -13.06 32.37 -30.02
C GLY A 6 -12.80 31.93 -31.47
N GLU A 7 -13.67 32.32 -32.40
CA GLU A 7 -13.48 32.05 -33.85
C GLU A 7 -12.24 32.77 -34.38
N ASP A 8 -12.11 34.07 -34.13
CA ASP A 8 -10.97 34.86 -34.61
C ASP A 8 -9.65 34.35 -34.03
N LEU A 9 -9.60 34.02 -32.72
CA LEU A 9 -8.43 33.44 -32.06
C LEU A 9 -8.12 32.02 -32.54
N GLY A 10 -9.14 31.19 -32.70
CA GLY A 10 -8.99 29.82 -33.18
C GLY A 10 -8.40 29.77 -34.58
N GLN A 11 -8.89 30.63 -35.49
CA GLN A 11 -8.37 30.74 -36.85
C GLN A 11 -6.91 31.22 -36.83
N TYR A 12 -6.61 32.26 -36.02
CA TYR A 12 -5.24 32.75 -35.86
C TYR A 12 -4.28 31.63 -35.40
N LEU A 13 -4.70 30.81 -34.43
CA LEU A 13 -3.88 29.70 -33.93
C LEU A 13 -3.64 28.62 -34.98
N VAL A 14 -4.65 28.28 -35.79
CA VAL A 14 -4.50 27.32 -36.90
C VAL A 14 -3.53 27.85 -37.96
N ASP A 15 -3.57 29.12 -38.26
CA ASP A 15 -2.74 29.75 -39.31
C ASP A 15 -1.29 29.97 -38.84
N HIS A 16 -1.01 30.08 -37.54
CA HIS A 16 0.28 30.51 -37.03
C HIS A 16 0.98 29.52 -36.08
N VAL A 17 0.29 28.48 -35.62
CA VAL A 17 0.80 27.49 -34.65
C VAL A 17 0.72 26.10 -35.29
N ALA A 18 1.85 25.56 -35.70
CA ALA A 18 1.94 24.29 -36.42
C ALA A 18 1.37 23.10 -35.65
N GLU A 19 1.35 23.18 -34.33
CA GLU A 19 0.80 22.16 -33.45
C GLU A 19 -0.72 22.18 -33.37
N VAL A 20 -1.39 23.25 -33.87
CA VAL A 20 -2.85 23.35 -33.88
C VAL A 20 -3.40 22.96 -35.26
N LYS A 21 -4.06 21.81 -35.34
CA LYS A 21 -4.61 21.28 -36.57
C LYS A 21 -5.98 21.86 -36.94
N ALA A 22 -6.83 22.09 -35.97
CA ALA A 22 -8.19 22.57 -36.12
C ALA A 22 -8.73 23.16 -34.82
N PHE A 23 -9.85 23.85 -34.91
CA PHE A 23 -10.57 24.31 -33.72
C PHE A 23 -12.08 24.25 -33.94
N ASN A 24 -12.84 24.36 -32.82
CA ASN A 24 -14.27 24.71 -32.88
C ASN A 24 -14.62 25.59 -31.68
N VAL A 25 -15.71 26.34 -31.79
CA VAL A 25 -16.23 27.20 -30.73
C VAL A 25 -17.63 26.73 -30.35
N VAL A 26 -17.81 26.32 -29.10
CA VAL A 26 -19.08 25.84 -28.56
C VAL A 26 -19.45 26.65 -27.33
N LYS A 27 -20.54 27.38 -27.38
CA LYS A 27 -21.05 28.23 -26.27
C LYS A 27 -19.98 29.20 -25.73
N GLY A 28 -19.10 29.72 -26.59
CA GLY A 28 -18.02 30.64 -26.22
C GLY A 28 -16.74 29.99 -25.70
N PHE A 29 -16.67 28.66 -25.62
CA PHE A 29 -15.45 27.90 -25.34
C PHE A 29 -14.71 27.60 -26.65
N LEU A 30 -13.44 27.99 -26.73
CA LEU A 30 -12.53 27.62 -27.80
C LEU A 30 -11.92 26.25 -27.50
N ASN A 31 -12.20 25.28 -28.34
CA ASN A 31 -11.60 23.94 -28.27
C ASN A 31 -10.58 23.82 -29.40
N LEU A 32 -9.39 23.34 -29.09
CA LEU A 32 -8.31 23.14 -30.06
C LEU A 32 -8.10 21.64 -30.31
N VAL A 33 -7.80 21.30 -31.56
CA VAL A 33 -7.37 19.97 -31.97
C VAL A 33 -5.86 20.06 -32.24
N ILE A 34 -5.10 19.38 -31.43
CA ILE A 34 -3.66 19.32 -31.56
C ILE A 34 -3.28 18.31 -32.65
N ALA A 35 -2.27 18.63 -33.45
CA ALA A 35 -1.77 17.77 -34.51
C ALA A 35 -1.12 16.50 -33.94
N ASP A 36 -1.36 15.36 -34.58
CA ASP A 36 -0.82 14.05 -34.15
C ASP A 36 0.70 14.04 -34.06
N GLY A 37 1.38 14.81 -34.94
CA GLY A 37 2.81 14.98 -34.96
C GLY A 37 3.38 15.56 -33.66
N PHE A 38 2.63 16.42 -32.98
CA PHE A 38 3.05 16.96 -31.66
C PHE A 38 3.19 15.83 -30.64
N TYR A 39 2.18 14.98 -30.50
CA TYR A 39 2.18 13.87 -29.57
C TYR A 39 3.26 12.83 -29.91
N LEU A 40 3.43 12.53 -31.20
CA LEU A 40 4.45 11.59 -31.65
C LEU A 40 5.86 12.11 -31.36
N ASN A 41 6.11 13.38 -31.64
CA ASN A 41 7.40 14.02 -31.38
C ASN A 41 7.69 14.06 -29.87
N PHE A 42 6.71 14.45 -29.06
CA PHE A 42 6.82 14.43 -27.62
C PHE A 42 7.13 13.02 -27.10
N PHE A 43 6.36 12.02 -27.50
CA PHE A 43 6.58 10.63 -27.12
C PHE A 43 7.97 10.13 -27.54
N ASN A 44 8.39 10.41 -28.76
CA ASN A 44 9.73 10.02 -29.23
C ASN A 44 10.85 10.70 -28.46
N GLY A 45 10.62 11.90 -27.95
CA GLY A 45 11.59 12.62 -27.13
C GLY A 45 11.75 12.06 -25.71
N ILE A 46 10.74 11.37 -25.20
CA ILE A 46 10.73 10.90 -23.80
C ILE A 46 10.73 9.37 -23.63
N LYS A 47 10.45 8.60 -24.69
CA LYS A 47 10.24 7.14 -24.62
C LYS A 47 11.43 6.36 -24.04
N ASP A 48 12.65 6.90 -24.19
CA ASP A 48 13.89 6.29 -23.71
C ASP A 48 14.38 6.93 -22.40
N ASP A 49 13.66 7.92 -21.85
CA ASP A 49 13.98 8.56 -20.57
C ASP A 49 13.25 7.86 -19.42
N ASN A 50 13.96 6.96 -18.75
CA ASN A 50 13.44 6.22 -17.58
C ASN A 50 13.22 7.11 -16.35
N THR A 51 13.60 8.38 -16.41
CA THR A 51 13.43 9.36 -15.33
C THR A 51 12.43 10.46 -15.69
N PHE A 52 11.76 10.34 -16.83
CA PHE A 52 10.75 11.29 -17.24
C PHE A 52 9.69 11.49 -16.15
N GLY A 53 9.47 12.74 -15.78
CA GLY A 53 8.54 13.10 -14.70
C GLY A 53 9.14 13.05 -13.29
N PHE A 54 10.38 12.58 -13.12
CA PHE A 54 11.06 12.62 -11.83
C PHE A 54 11.60 14.04 -11.55
N VAL A 55 11.45 14.46 -10.29
CA VAL A 55 12.06 15.72 -9.83
C VAL A 55 13.54 15.48 -9.58
N LYS A 56 14.38 16.28 -10.24
CA LYS A 56 15.86 16.15 -10.15
C LYS A 56 16.44 16.79 -8.89
N GLU A 57 15.79 17.83 -8.37
CA GLU A 57 16.23 18.50 -7.16
C GLU A 57 15.66 17.77 -5.93
N LEU A 58 16.55 17.40 -5.02
CA LEU A 58 16.14 16.72 -3.79
C LEU A 58 15.67 17.77 -2.76
N ASP A 59 14.52 17.49 -2.16
CA ASP A 59 14.06 18.21 -0.97
C ASP A 59 14.85 17.72 0.24
N ASP A 60 15.36 18.62 1.06
CA ASP A 60 16.10 18.29 2.29
C ASP A 60 15.24 17.61 3.35
N LYS A 61 13.92 17.69 3.22
CA LYS A 61 12.98 17.03 4.13
C LYS A 61 12.89 15.53 3.86
N ALA A 62 13.34 14.76 4.83
CA ALA A 62 13.21 13.33 4.79
C ALA A 62 11.76 12.90 5.12
N VAL A 63 11.29 11.88 4.42
CA VAL A 63 9.99 11.23 4.67
C VAL A 63 10.23 9.77 5.03
N MET A 64 9.61 9.32 6.09
CA MET A 64 9.61 7.92 6.49
C MET A 64 8.30 7.26 6.06
N VAL A 65 8.41 6.13 5.37
CA VAL A 65 7.25 5.32 4.96
C VAL A 65 7.37 3.98 5.66
N GLU A 66 6.51 3.76 6.65
CA GLU A 66 6.42 2.48 7.35
C GLU A 66 5.43 1.57 6.64
N TYR A 67 5.87 0.38 6.31
CA TYR A 67 5.02 -0.68 5.75
C TYR A 67 5.67 -2.06 5.99
N SER A 68 4.97 -3.14 5.63
CA SER A 68 5.45 -4.52 5.88
C SER A 68 5.65 -4.85 7.36
N SER A 69 4.74 -4.36 8.22
CA SER A 69 4.78 -4.58 9.68
C SER A 69 3.67 -5.54 10.15
N PRO A 70 3.57 -6.79 9.61
CA PRO A 70 2.56 -7.74 10.05
C PRO A 70 2.88 -8.27 11.44
N ASN A 71 1.84 -8.77 12.13
CA ASN A 71 2.04 -9.54 13.35
C ASN A 71 2.77 -10.85 13.04
N THR A 72 3.84 -11.14 13.77
CA THR A 72 4.69 -12.31 13.53
C THR A 72 4.06 -13.65 13.91
N ASN A 73 2.95 -13.62 14.67
CA ASN A 73 2.22 -14.79 15.16
C ASN A 73 1.02 -15.21 14.28
N LYS A 74 0.90 -14.65 13.08
CA LYS A 74 -0.21 -14.96 12.15
C LYS A 74 0.33 -15.26 10.77
N PRO A 75 -0.26 -16.25 10.05
CA PRO A 75 0.05 -16.48 8.65
C PRO A 75 -0.25 -15.24 7.80
N LEU A 76 0.60 -14.96 6.82
CA LEU A 76 0.39 -13.89 5.86
C LEU A 76 -0.77 -14.23 4.92
N HIS A 77 -1.50 -13.22 4.50
CA HIS A 77 -2.60 -13.32 3.53
C HIS A 77 -2.56 -12.15 2.54
N LEU A 78 -3.43 -12.17 1.53
CA LEU A 78 -3.47 -11.16 0.46
C LEU A 78 -3.55 -9.71 0.96
N GLY A 79 -4.19 -9.47 2.11
CA GLY A 79 -4.21 -8.15 2.74
C GLY A 79 -2.84 -7.62 3.12
N HIS A 80 -1.93 -8.49 3.56
CA HIS A 80 -0.55 -8.13 3.85
C HIS A 80 0.22 -7.81 2.55
N VAL A 81 0.04 -8.62 1.50
CA VAL A 81 0.64 -8.37 0.17
C VAL A 81 0.20 -7.01 -0.36
N ARG A 82 -1.09 -6.71 -0.28
CA ARG A 82 -1.63 -5.40 -0.66
C ARG A 82 -0.94 -4.26 0.09
N ASN A 83 -0.80 -4.36 1.40
CA ASN A 83 -0.16 -3.31 2.21
C ASN A 83 1.31 -3.11 1.84
N VAL A 84 2.03 -4.21 1.55
CA VAL A 84 3.42 -4.14 1.06
C VAL A 84 3.50 -3.40 -0.26
N LEU A 85 2.66 -3.76 -1.23
CA LEU A 85 2.63 -3.10 -2.55
C LEU A 85 2.24 -1.63 -2.46
N LEU A 86 1.24 -1.29 -1.64
CA LEU A 86 0.84 0.11 -1.42
C LEU A 86 1.97 0.92 -0.79
N GLY A 87 2.57 0.43 0.28
CA GLY A 87 3.67 1.13 0.95
C GLY A 87 4.88 1.31 0.04
N PHE A 88 5.25 0.28 -0.72
CA PHE A 88 6.30 0.38 -1.72
C PHE A 88 5.98 1.44 -2.78
N SER A 89 4.77 1.41 -3.36
CA SER A 89 4.35 2.36 -4.40
C SER A 89 4.36 3.81 -3.89
N VAL A 90 3.84 4.05 -2.68
CA VAL A 90 3.88 5.38 -2.06
C VAL A 90 5.31 5.85 -1.86
N ALA A 91 6.20 4.98 -1.36
CA ALA A 91 7.60 5.32 -1.17
C ALA A 91 8.30 5.68 -2.49
N GLU A 92 8.04 4.94 -3.58
CA GLU A 92 8.62 5.22 -4.90
C GLU A 92 8.06 6.52 -5.51
N ILE A 93 6.76 6.80 -5.36
CA ILE A 93 6.17 8.08 -5.81
C ILE A 93 6.78 9.26 -5.07
N LEU A 94 6.93 9.19 -3.76
CA LEU A 94 7.57 10.23 -2.97
C LEU A 94 9.03 10.42 -3.37
N LYS A 95 9.76 9.34 -3.64
CA LYS A 95 11.12 9.39 -4.13
C LYS A 95 11.20 10.06 -5.52
N ALA A 96 10.30 9.69 -6.42
CA ALA A 96 10.19 10.29 -7.74
C ALA A 96 9.85 11.79 -7.68
N SER A 97 9.12 12.23 -6.65
CA SER A 97 8.82 13.64 -6.38
C SER A 97 9.97 14.42 -5.72
N GLY A 98 11.18 13.86 -5.64
CA GLY A 98 12.36 14.51 -5.11
C GLY A 98 12.51 14.43 -3.58
N LYS A 99 11.72 13.62 -2.90
CA LYS A 99 11.86 13.44 -1.44
C LYS A 99 12.94 12.44 -1.10
N LYS A 100 13.68 12.69 -0.01
CA LYS A 100 14.54 11.69 0.61
C LYS A 100 13.65 10.72 1.38
N VAL A 101 13.54 9.47 0.92
CA VAL A 101 12.61 8.48 1.49
C VAL A 101 13.36 7.39 2.24
N TYR A 102 12.95 7.16 3.49
CA TYR A 102 13.34 6.01 4.29
C TYR A 102 12.18 5.00 4.34
N LYS A 103 12.43 3.79 3.87
CA LYS A 103 11.50 2.66 4.01
C LYS A 103 11.80 1.96 5.31
N THR A 104 10.80 1.82 6.17
CA THR A 104 10.93 1.25 7.51
C THR A 104 9.89 0.19 7.74
N GLN A 105 10.16 -0.71 8.68
CA GLN A 105 9.19 -1.68 9.18
C GLN A 105 9.38 -1.89 10.67
N ILE A 106 8.31 -2.27 11.35
CA ILE A 106 8.34 -2.71 12.74
C ILE A 106 8.27 -4.23 12.77
N ILE A 107 9.19 -4.86 13.50
CA ILE A 107 9.09 -6.27 13.81
C ILE A 107 8.19 -6.40 15.04
N ASN A 108 6.95 -6.83 14.81
CA ASN A 108 5.93 -6.90 15.85
C ASN A 108 5.95 -8.27 16.55
N ASP A 109 6.97 -8.48 17.37
CA ASP A 109 7.25 -9.72 18.11
C ASP A 109 6.95 -9.62 19.60
N ARG A 110 6.36 -8.50 20.06
CA ARG A 110 6.01 -8.25 21.46
C ARG A 110 4.54 -7.83 21.58
N GLY A 111 3.87 -8.37 22.59
CA GLY A 111 2.49 -8.02 22.90
C GLY A 111 1.65 -9.23 23.31
N ILE A 112 0.40 -8.98 23.72
CA ILE A 112 -0.49 -10.01 24.26
C ILE A 112 -0.71 -11.18 23.31
N HIS A 113 -0.80 -10.93 22.01
CA HIS A 113 -1.01 -11.99 21.02
C HIS A 113 0.20 -12.91 20.90
N ILE A 114 1.41 -12.36 21.00
CA ILE A 114 2.64 -13.14 21.01
C ILE A 114 2.71 -13.98 22.31
N CYS A 115 2.41 -13.37 23.46
CA CYS A 115 2.36 -14.07 24.74
C CYS A 115 1.38 -15.24 24.72
N LYS A 116 0.23 -15.09 24.08
CA LYS A 116 -0.75 -16.19 23.90
C LYS A 116 -0.17 -17.37 23.14
N SER A 117 0.49 -17.13 22.01
CA SER A 117 1.16 -18.16 21.24
C SER A 117 2.28 -18.84 22.04
N MET A 118 3.10 -18.04 22.73
CA MET A 118 4.19 -18.57 23.57
C MET A 118 3.69 -19.42 24.71
N LEU A 119 2.62 -19.01 25.40
CA LEU A 119 2.01 -19.77 26.48
C LEU A 119 1.47 -21.12 26.00
N ALA A 120 0.77 -21.11 24.85
CA ALA A 120 0.26 -22.35 24.25
C ALA A 120 1.40 -23.27 23.83
N TRP A 121 2.46 -22.74 23.20
CA TRP A 121 3.62 -23.53 22.84
C TRP A 121 4.30 -24.14 24.07
N ARG A 122 4.49 -23.35 25.13
CA ARG A 122 5.08 -23.82 26.39
C ARG A 122 4.26 -24.92 27.05
N ARG A 123 2.92 -24.86 26.98
CA ARG A 123 2.02 -25.85 27.60
C ARG A 123 1.85 -27.10 26.74
N PHE A 124 1.86 -27.00 25.42
CA PHE A 124 1.40 -28.06 24.53
C PHE A 124 2.42 -28.43 23.45
N GLY A 125 3.50 -27.68 23.29
CA GLY A 125 4.44 -27.83 22.16
C GLY A 125 5.55 -28.87 22.38
N ASN A 126 5.74 -29.33 23.60
CA ASN A 126 6.75 -30.36 23.91
C ASN A 126 8.14 -30.09 23.31
N GLY A 127 8.50 -28.81 23.13
CA GLY A 127 9.77 -28.41 22.52
C GLY A 127 9.80 -28.43 21.01
N GLU A 128 8.67 -28.52 20.33
CA GLU A 128 8.59 -28.43 18.86
C GLU A 128 9.25 -27.16 18.33
N THR A 129 10.00 -27.30 17.24
CA THR A 129 10.64 -26.21 16.49
C THR A 129 10.26 -26.30 15.02
N PRO A 130 10.48 -25.25 14.21
CA PRO A 130 10.31 -25.33 12.77
C PRO A 130 11.09 -26.49 12.15
N GLU A 131 12.30 -26.75 12.63
CA GLU A 131 13.16 -27.81 12.15
C GLU A 131 12.60 -29.20 12.49
N SER A 132 12.09 -29.39 13.70
CA SER A 132 11.53 -30.68 14.14
C SER A 132 10.20 -31.03 13.46
N THR A 133 9.41 -29.98 13.10
CA THR A 133 8.08 -30.17 12.51
C THR A 133 8.07 -30.04 10.97
N GLY A 134 9.12 -29.46 10.37
CA GLY A 134 9.17 -29.10 8.96
C GLY A 134 8.22 -27.95 8.56
N LEU A 135 7.61 -27.27 9.55
CA LEU A 135 6.75 -26.14 9.34
C LEU A 135 7.53 -24.83 9.27
N LYS A 136 7.03 -23.85 8.51
CA LYS A 136 7.53 -22.49 8.61
C LYS A 136 7.24 -21.92 10.00
N GLY A 137 8.13 -21.06 10.51
CA GLY A 137 8.01 -20.48 11.84
C GLY A 137 6.69 -19.73 12.06
N ASP A 138 6.25 -18.92 11.11
CA ASP A 138 4.96 -18.21 11.15
C ASP A 138 3.77 -19.17 11.24
N LYS A 139 3.84 -20.31 10.54
CA LYS A 139 2.80 -21.33 10.57
C LYS A 139 2.78 -22.07 11.91
N LEU A 140 3.95 -22.43 12.43
CA LEU A 140 4.07 -23.09 13.74
C LEU A 140 3.49 -22.19 14.85
N VAL A 141 3.94 -20.95 14.91
CA VAL A 141 3.47 -19.96 15.91
C VAL A 141 1.98 -19.68 15.75
N GLY A 142 1.48 -19.59 14.51
CA GLY A 142 0.07 -19.40 14.21
C GLY A 142 -0.81 -20.57 14.70
N ASN A 143 -0.32 -21.82 14.60
CA ASN A 143 -1.02 -22.99 15.12
C ASN A 143 -1.20 -22.88 16.65
N TYR A 144 -0.19 -22.44 17.38
CA TYR A 144 -0.27 -22.24 18.82
C TYR A 144 -1.16 -21.05 19.21
N TYR A 145 -1.26 -20.03 18.36
CA TYR A 145 -2.21 -18.95 18.56
C TYR A 145 -3.66 -19.46 18.51
N VAL A 146 -3.97 -20.32 17.54
CA VAL A 146 -5.30 -20.97 17.43
C VAL A 146 -5.53 -21.93 18.61
N LYS A 147 -4.52 -22.70 18.99
CA LYS A 147 -4.59 -23.61 20.13
C LYS A 147 -4.91 -22.87 21.44
N PHE A 148 -4.27 -21.71 21.65
CA PHE A 148 -4.58 -20.86 22.81
C PHE A 148 -6.05 -20.49 22.84
N ASP A 149 -6.63 -20.01 21.74
CA ASP A 149 -8.02 -19.59 21.66
C ASP A 149 -9.00 -20.74 21.96
N GLN A 150 -8.70 -21.92 21.43
CA GLN A 150 -9.51 -23.13 21.68
C GLN A 150 -9.52 -23.51 23.16
N VAL A 151 -8.33 -23.58 23.79
CA VAL A 151 -8.19 -23.93 25.21
C VAL A 151 -8.84 -22.87 26.08
N TYR A 152 -8.61 -21.60 25.82
CA TYR A 152 -9.17 -20.48 26.56
C TYR A 152 -10.72 -20.52 26.55
N LYS A 153 -11.32 -20.77 25.38
CA LYS A 153 -12.78 -20.92 25.28
C LYS A 153 -13.31 -22.13 26.05
N SER A 154 -12.59 -23.23 26.04
CA SER A 154 -12.95 -24.44 26.80
C SER A 154 -12.85 -24.20 28.31
N GLU A 155 -11.80 -23.55 28.79
CA GLU A 155 -11.59 -23.19 30.20
C GLU A 155 -12.72 -22.24 30.68
N ILE A 156 -13.08 -21.22 29.88
CA ILE A 156 -14.20 -20.32 30.19
C ILE A 156 -15.52 -21.11 30.30
N ALA A 157 -15.82 -21.98 29.31
CA ALA A 157 -17.06 -22.77 29.33
C ALA A 157 -17.16 -23.69 30.58
N GLU A 158 -16.03 -24.26 30.98
CA GLU A 158 -15.93 -25.05 32.20
C GLU A 158 -16.20 -24.22 33.46
N LEU A 159 -15.62 -23.02 33.56
CA LEU A 159 -15.82 -22.11 34.70
C LEU A 159 -17.29 -21.65 34.80
N ILE A 160 -17.90 -21.32 33.67
CA ILE A 160 -19.34 -20.97 33.62
C ILE A 160 -20.20 -22.14 34.07
N SER A 161 -19.87 -23.36 33.65
CA SER A 161 -20.59 -24.56 34.09
C SER A 161 -20.51 -24.83 35.60
N LYS A 162 -19.44 -24.30 36.23
CA LYS A 162 -19.22 -24.32 37.69
C LYS A 162 -19.86 -23.15 38.44
N GLY A 163 -20.64 -22.31 37.74
CA GLY A 163 -21.42 -21.22 38.30
C GLY A 163 -20.81 -19.84 38.31
N LEU A 164 -19.67 -19.64 37.66
CA LEU A 164 -19.12 -18.29 37.50
C LEU A 164 -19.86 -17.53 36.39
N SER A 165 -19.96 -16.21 36.54
CA SER A 165 -20.41 -15.36 35.45
C SER A 165 -19.38 -15.32 34.31
N GLU A 166 -19.81 -14.98 33.11
CA GLU A 166 -18.89 -14.86 31.94
C GLU A 166 -17.79 -13.85 32.17
N GLU A 167 -18.05 -12.75 32.88
CA GLU A 167 -17.06 -11.73 33.22
C GLU A 167 -16.00 -12.23 34.21
N GLU A 168 -16.43 -13.04 35.20
CA GLU A 168 -15.52 -13.66 36.15
C GLU A 168 -14.68 -14.75 35.52
N ALA A 169 -15.28 -15.56 34.64
CA ALA A 169 -14.61 -16.66 33.95
C ALA A 169 -13.52 -16.15 32.95
N LYS A 170 -13.60 -14.90 32.49
CA LYS A 170 -12.63 -14.28 31.59
C LYS A 170 -11.46 -13.58 32.29
N LYS A 171 -11.53 -13.39 33.58
CA LYS A 171 -10.46 -12.81 34.40
C LYS A 171 -9.44 -13.87 34.82
#